data_a5a13748cea07f1b28ae7ff1bac609ca
#
_entry.id   a5a13748cea07f1b28ae7ff1bac609ca
#
_cell.length_a   1.000
_cell.length_b   1.000
_cell.length_c   1.000
_cell.angle_alpha   90.00
_cell.angle_beta   90.00
_cell.angle_gamma   90.00
#
_symmetry.space_group_name_H-M   'P 1'
#
loop_
_entity.id
_entity.type
_entity.pdbx_description
1 polymer ?
#
loop_
_entity_poly.entity_id
_entity_poly.type
_entity_poly.pdbx_seq_one_letter_code
_entity_poly.pdbx_strand_id
1 'polypeptide(L)'
;MIIKSFELNRTSLEKYNFFLFYGENNGYKEEIIQKIVQKIKIEKITYFENEILSSSEVFFNSLTSKSFFEKEKLILVNKVTDKFKNIIDEILEKNIKDITIILDADELSKKSKLRNFFEKEKSLVCTPFYQDNYQTLARLASDFFQKKQVSISREIINLIVERSN
;
A
#
# COMPACT_ATOMS: atom_id res chain seq x y z
N MET A 1 8.94 -8.86 4.49
CA MET A 1 8.46 -8.83 5.91
C MET A 1 6.97 -8.56 5.95
N ILE A 2 6.20 -9.33 6.73
CA ILE A 2 4.75 -9.13 6.86
C ILE A 2 4.48 -8.13 8.00
N ILE A 3 3.72 -7.06 7.70
CA ILE A 3 3.21 -6.10 8.68
C ILE A 3 1.69 -6.10 8.56
N LYS A 4 0.98 -6.26 9.67
CA LYS A 4 -0.49 -6.19 9.66
C LYS A 4 -0.95 -4.76 9.43
N SER A 5 -2.07 -4.55 8.72
CA SER A 5 -2.56 -3.23 8.33
C SER A 5 -2.71 -2.26 9.52
N PHE A 6 -3.19 -2.72 10.67
CA PHE A 6 -3.34 -1.90 11.88
C PHE A 6 -2.01 -1.56 12.58
N GLU A 7 -0.92 -2.25 12.25
CA GLU A 7 0.43 -1.99 12.79
C GLU A 7 1.18 -0.93 11.97
N LEU A 8 0.78 -0.67 10.71
CA LEU A 8 1.44 0.28 9.81
C LEU A 8 1.54 1.69 10.42
N ASN A 9 0.50 2.14 11.12
CA ASN A 9 0.50 3.47 11.76
C ASN A 9 1.54 3.61 12.90
N ARG A 10 2.03 2.49 13.44
CA ARG A 10 3.00 2.43 14.54
C ARG A 10 4.40 2.04 14.08
N THR A 11 4.52 1.60 12.82
CA THR A 11 5.79 1.15 12.25
C THR A 11 6.50 2.31 11.57
N SER A 12 7.80 2.42 11.79
CA SER A 12 8.64 3.38 11.06
C SER A 12 8.83 2.88 9.62
N LEU A 13 7.97 3.36 8.71
CA LEU A 13 7.97 2.95 7.29
C LEU A 13 9.10 3.59 6.48
N GLU A 14 9.76 4.62 7.02
CA GLU A 14 10.86 5.35 6.38
C GLU A 14 12.09 4.50 6.06
N LYS A 15 12.17 3.31 6.66
CA LYS A 15 13.27 2.34 6.44
C LYS A 15 13.05 1.48 5.20
N TYR A 16 11.89 1.55 4.59
CA TYR A 16 11.48 0.68 3.50
C TYR A 16 11.10 1.47 2.28
N ASN A 17 11.52 0.98 1.12
CA ASN A 17 11.25 1.61 -0.17
C ASN A 17 10.27 0.82 -1.03
N PHE A 18 9.92 -0.41 -0.63
CA PHE A 18 9.04 -1.27 -1.42
C PHE A 18 7.91 -1.83 -0.56
N PHE A 19 6.69 -1.56 -0.99
CA PHE A 19 5.47 -1.95 -0.29
C PHE A 19 4.56 -2.73 -1.23
N LEU A 20 4.05 -3.86 -0.77
CA LEU A 20 2.97 -4.61 -1.41
C LEU A 20 1.75 -4.57 -0.50
N PHE A 21 0.71 -3.89 -0.93
CA PHE A 21 -0.59 -3.83 -0.28
C PHE A 21 -1.58 -4.65 -1.09
N TYR A 22 -2.19 -5.65 -0.48
CA TYR A 22 -3.12 -6.54 -1.17
C TYR A 22 -4.34 -6.86 -0.31
N GLY A 23 -5.47 -7.19 -0.95
CA GLY A 23 -6.72 -7.55 -0.29
C GLY A 23 -7.88 -6.65 -0.70
N GLU A 24 -9.05 -6.96 -0.17
CA GLU A 24 -10.33 -6.39 -0.62
C GLU A 24 -10.68 -5.05 0.03
N ASN A 25 -10.07 -4.70 1.17
CA ASN A 25 -10.37 -3.45 1.87
C ASN A 25 -9.71 -2.25 1.17
N ASN A 26 -10.26 -1.86 0.02
CA ASN A 26 -9.74 -0.79 -0.81
C ASN A 26 -9.77 0.56 -0.09
N GLY A 27 -10.80 0.84 0.71
CA GLY A 27 -10.91 2.09 1.46
C GLY A 27 -9.76 2.27 2.46
N TYR A 28 -9.45 1.22 3.21
CA TYR A 28 -8.34 1.28 4.17
C TYR A 28 -6.96 1.28 3.49
N LYS A 29 -6.80 0.55 2.37
CA LYS A 29 -5.58 0.63 1.55
C LYS A 29 -5.31 2.07 1.09
N GLU A 30 -6.32 2.70 0.49
CA GLU A 30 -6.21 4.10 0.01
C GLU A 30 -5.87 5.06 1.15
N GLU A 31 -6.52 4.94 2.31
CA GLU A 31 -6.22 5.77 3.49
C GLU A 31 -4.74 5.65 3.90
N ILE A 32 -4.20 4.43 3.92
CA ILE A 32 -2.79 4.19 4.28
C ILE A 32 -1.84 4.73 3.20
N ILE A 33 -2.16 4.52 1.92
CA ILE A 33 -1.38 5.06 0.80
C ILE A 33 -1.30 6.59 0.90
N GLN A 34 -2.43 7.26 1.12
CA GLN A 34 -2.47 8.71 1.26
C GLN A 34 -1.64 9.21 2.45
N LYS A 35 -1.68 8.51 3.58
CA LYS A 35 -0.83 8.85 4.73
C LYS A 35 0.66 8.73 4.41
N ILE A 36 1.06 7.70 3.67
CA ILE A 36 2.46 7.52 3.24
C ILE A 36 2.87 8.66 2.30
N VAL A 37 2.04 8.96 1.29
CA VAL A 37 2.27 10.06 0.34
C VAL A 37 2.44 11.40 1.07
N GLN A 38 1.53 11.73 1.98
CA GLN A 38 1.59 12.97 2.77
C GLN A 38 2.84 13.07 3.63
N LYS A 39 3.31 11.94 4.17
CA LYS A 39 4.49 11.88 5.04
C LYS A 39 5.79 12.07 4.25
N ILE A 40 5.88 11.45 3.08
CA ILE A 40 7.06 11.53 2.20
C ILE A 40 7.18 12.91 1.55
N LYS A 41 6.06 13.63 1.32
CA LYS A 41 6.01 14.98 0.71
C LYS A 41 6.64 15.06 -0.68
N ILE A 42 6.59 13.98 -1.45
CA ILE A 42 7.06 13.88 -2.83
C ILE A 42 5.84 13.68 -3.72
N GLU A 43 5.88 14.22 -4.94
CA GLU A 43 4.83 14.01 -5.91
C GLU A 43 4.70 12.52 -6.26
N LYS A 44 3.47 12.01 -6.15
CA LYS A 44 3.14 10.62 -6.46
C LYS A 44 2.91 10.45 -7.95
N ILE A 45 3.70 9.60 -8.59
CA ILE A 45 3.48 9.16 -9.96
C ILE A 45 2.69 7.85 -9.91
N THR A 46 1.59 7.77 -10.66
CA THR A 46 0.72 6.59 -10.64
C THR A 46 0.75 5.88 -11.99
N TYR A 47 0.89 4.57 -11.99
CA TYR A 47 0.83 3.69 -13.14
C TYR A 47 -0.17 2.56 -12.90
N PHE A 48 -0.66 1.97 -13.98
CA PHE A 48 -1.27 0.64 -13.95
C PHE A 48 -0.25 -0.44 -14.38
N GLU A 49 -0.37 -1.65 -13.85
CA GLU A 49 0.52 -2.76 -14.20
C GLU A 49 0.66 -2.96 -15.71
N ASN A 50 -0.47 -2.95 -16.44
CA ASN A 50 -0.49 -3.17 -17.88
C ASN A 50 0.30 -2.11 -18.67
N GLU A 51 0.33 -0.86 -18.23
CA GLU A 51 1.11 0.21 -18.84
C GLU A 51 2.61 -0.09 -18.73
N ILE A 52 3.05 -0.52 -17.56
CA ILE A 52 4.46 -0.86 -17.31
C ILE A 52 4.86 -2.11 -18.08
N LEU A 53 4.01 -3.15 -18.10
CA LEU A 53 4.30 -4.40 -18.82
C LEU A 53 4.33 -4.22 -20.35
N SER A 54 3.55 -3.28 -20.88
CA SER A 54 3.56 -2.99 -22.33
C SER A 54 4.75 -2.15 -22.77
N SER A 55 5.39 -1.40 -21.87
CA SER A 55 6.48 -0.47 -22.18
C SER A 55 7.51 -0.42 -21.04
N SER A 56 8.05 -1.58 -20.68
CA SER A 56 8.97 -1.69 -19.52
C SER A 56 10.21 -0.83 -19.66
N GLU A 57 10.78 -0.66 -20.86
CA GLU A 57 11.93 0.21 -21.10
C GLU A 57 11.63 1.67 -20.77
N VAL A 58 10.45 2.17 -21.16
CA VAL A 58 10.03 3.54 -20.84
C VAL A 58 9.90 3.72 -19.32
N PHE A 59 9.33 2.72 -18.65
CA PHE A 59 9.23 2.72 -17.21
C PHE A 59 10.62 2.75 -16.54
N PHE A 60 11.55 1.86 -16.92
CA PHE A 60 12.91 1.85 -16.38
C PHE A 60 13.67 3.15 -16.65
N ASN A 61 13.52 3.70 -17.84
CA ASN A 61 14.10 5.01 -18.16
C ASN A 61 13.51 6.12 -17.26
N SER A 62 12.22 6.06 -16.94
CA SER A 62 11.59 7.01 -16.02
C SER A 62 12.09 6.87 -14.58
N LEU A 63 12.44 5.65 -14.13
CA LEU A 63 13.04 5.44 -12.80
C LEU A 63 14.46 6.02 -12.69
N THR A 64 15.23 5.89 -13.74
CA THR A 64 16.66 6.28 -13.77
C THR A 64 16.89 7.72 -14.19
N SER A 65 15.93 8.34 -14.90
CA SER A 65 16.02 9.76 -15.27
C SER A 65 15.96 10.62 -13.99
N LYS A 66 17.02 11.37 -13.72
CA LYS A 66 17.07 12.34 -12.61
C LYS A 66 16.69 13.72 -13.12
N SER A 67 15.66 14.30 -12.53
CA SER A 67 15.43 15.75 -12.63
C SER A 67 16.40 16.49 -11.70
N PHE A 68 16.86 17.66 -12.09
CA PHE A 68 17.71 18.49 -11.23
C PHE A 68 17.02 18.89 -9.91
N PHE A 69 15.69 18.79 -9.85
CA PHE A 69 14.88 19.24 -8.72
C PHE A 69 14.29 18.09 -7.90
N GLU A 70 14.28 16.86 -8.44
CA GLU A 70 13.68 15.68 -7.76
C GLU A 70 14.78 14.74 -7.30
N LYS A 71 14.98 14.67 -5.98
CA LYS A 71 15.96 13.76 -5.38
C LYS A 71 15.41 12.34 -5.22
N GLU A 72 14.11 12.20 -4.99
CA GLU A 72 13.43 10.94 -4.73
C GLU A 72 12.14 10.85 -5.55
N LYS A 73 11.70 9.64 -5.88
CA LYS A 73 10.44 9.37 -6.60
C LYS A 73 9.54 8.46 -5.79
N LEU A 74 8.25 8.80 -5.73
CA LEU A 74 7.22 7.97 -5.15
C LEU A 74 6.31 7.44 -6.26
N ILE A 75 6.29 6.13 -6.43
CA ILE A 75 5.55 5.45 -7.49
C ILE A 75 4.48 4.57 -6.88
N LEU A 76 3.25 4.76 -7.33
CA LEU A 76 2.13 3.88 -7.04
C LEU A 76 1.81 3.05 -8.29
N VAL A 77 1.80 1.73 -8.16
CA VAL A 77 1.39 0.84 -9.24
C VAL A 77 0.10 0.13 -8.84
N ASN A 78 -0.96 0.39 -9.59
CA ASN A 78 -2.30 -0.17 -9.35
C ASN A 78 -2.53 -1.48 -10.09
N LYS A 79 -3.41 -2.31 -9.54
CA LYS A 79 -3.87 -3.58 -10.13
C LYS A 79 -2.74 -4.57 -10.41
N VAL A 80 -1.82 -4.64 -9.47
CA VAL A 80 -0.62 -5.48 -9.58
C VAL A 80 -0.98 -6.95 -9.41
N THR A 81 -0.36 -7.79 -10.24
CA THR A 81 -0.48 -9.26 -10.23
C THR A 81 0.90 -9.92 -10.10
N ASP A 82 0.94 -11.24 -10.13
CA ASP A 82 2.20 -12.01 -10.13
C ASP A 82 3.16 -11.67 -11.29
N LYS A 83 2.65 -11.07 -12.37
CA LYS A 83 3.47 -10.67 -13.53
C LYS A 83 4.47 -9.57 -13.17
N PHE A 84 4.12 -8.74 -12.20
CA PHE A 84 4.97 -7.63 -11.76
C PHE A 84 6.23 -8.09 -11.00
N LYS A 85 6.28 -9.36 -10.57
CA LYS A 85 7.44 -9.89 -9.85
C LYS A 85 8.75 -9.69 -10.63
N ASN A 86 8.76 -9.95 -11.94
CA ASN A 86 9.95 -9.80 -12.78
C ASN A 86 10.44 -8.34 -12.82
N ILE A 87 9.51 -7.38 -12.83
CA ILE A 87 9.84 -5.94 -12.80
C ILE A 87 10.53 -5.59 -11.48
N ILE A 88 10.00 -6.09 -10.35
CA ILE A 88 10.62 -5.85 -9.02
C ILE A 88 11.99 -6.51 -8.93
N ASP A 89 12.15 -7.74 -9.42
CA ASP A 89 13.45 -8.42 -9.47
C ASP A 89 14.48 -7.55 -10.21
N GLU A 90 14.15 -7.05 -11.39
CA GLU A 90 15.02 -6.21 -12.21
C GLU A 90 15.35 -4.87 -11.53
N ILE A 91 14.39 -4.25 -10.84
CA ILE A 91 14.64 -3.01 -10.08
C ILE A 91 15.65 -3.26 -8.95
N LEU A 92 15.49 -4.37 -8.23
CA LEU A 92 16.38 -4.74 -7.14
C LEU A 92 17.79 -5.11 -7.64
N GLU A 93 17.88 -5.88 -8.74
CA GLU A 93 19.15 -6.23 -9.38
C GLU A 93 19.93 -5.00 -9.88
N LYS A 94 19.23 -4.05 -10.50
CA LYS A 94 19.81 -2.78 -10.94
C LYS A 94 20.15 -1.83 -9.79
N ASN A 95 19.77 -2.17 -8.55
CA ASN A 95 20.01 -1.37 -7.36
C ASN A 95 19.63 0.11 -7.53
N ILE A 96 18.44 0.35 -8.13
CA ILE A 96 17.91 1.69 -8.36
C ILE A 96 17.62 2.33 -7.00
N LYS A 97 18.24 3.47 -6.73
CA LYS A 97 18.13 4.21 -5.47
C LYS A 97 17.19 5.39 -5.60
N ASP A 98 16.84 5.97 -4.47
CA ASP A 98 16.03 7.19 -4.39
C ASP A 98 14.62 7.00 -4.99
N ILE A 99 14.07 5.78 -4.87
CA ILE A 99 12.70 5.47 -5.27
C ILE A 99 11.95 4.80 -4.12
N THR A 100 10.67 5.13 -3.98
CA THR A 100 9.72 4.41 -3.15
C THR A 100 8.62 3.87 -4.06
N ILE A 101 8.35 2.57 -3.99
CA ILE A 101 7.33 1.91 -4.81
C ILE A 101 6.27 1.29 -3.90
N ILE A 102 5.03 1.65 -4.16
CA ILE A 102 3.85 1.06 -3.53
C ILE A 102 3.11 0.27 -4.60
N LEU A 103 2.97 -1.02 -4.39
CA LEU A 103 2.19 -1.94 -5.23
C LEU A 103 0.82 -2.14 -4.60
N ASP A 104 -0.23 -1.74 -5.29
CA ASP A 104 -1.61 -1.98 -4.90
C ASP A 104 -2.18 -3.14 -5.71
N ALA A 105 -2.41 -4.26 -5.04
CA ALA A 105 -3.00 -5.46 -5.60
C ALA A 105 -4.40 -5.70 -5.04
N ASP A 106 -5.24 -6.33 -5.84
CA ASP A 106 -6.46 -6.95 -5.34
C ASP A 106 -6.10 -8.17 -4.46
N GLU A 107 -6.96 -9.15 -4.33
CA GLU A 107 -6.65 -10.33 -3.54
C GLU A 107 -5.51 -11.16 -4.15
N LEU A 108 -4.50 -11.45 -3.35
CA LEU A 108 -3.40 -12.35 -3.74
C LEU A 108 -3.46 -13.65 -2.91
N SER A 109 -3.58 -14.77 -3.59
CA SER A 109 -3.61 -16.08 -2.96
C SER A 109 -2.29 -16.42 -2.24
N LYS A 110 -2.30 -17.41 -1.36
CA LYS A 110 -1.07 -17.93 -0.71
C LYS A 110 -0.06 -18.52 -1.71
N LYS A 111 -0.50 -18.86 -2.94
CA LYS A 111 0.36 -19.38 -4.01
C LYS A 111 0.97 -18.26 -4.88
N SER A 112 0.55 -17.01 -4.69
CA SER A 112 1.08 -15.87 -5.44
C SER A 112 2.60 -15.78 -5.29
N LYS A 113 3.30 -15.69 -6.42
CA LYS A 113 4.76 -15.57 -6.48
C LYS A 113 5.22 -14.21 -5.95
N LEU A 114 4.50 -13.15 -6.31
CA LEU A 114 4.78 -11.79 -5.86
C LEU A 114 4.61 -11.67 -4.34
N ARG A 115 3.48 -12.14 -3.81
CA ARG A 115 3.20 -12.15 -2.37
C ARG A 115 4.27 -12.93 -1.62
N ASN A 116 4.57 -14.16 -2.04
CA ASN A 116 5.58 -15.01 -1.40
C ASN A 116 6.96 -14.37 -1.41
N PHE A 117 7.32 -13.66 -2.47
CA PHE A 117 8.57 -12.93 -2.58
C PHE A 117 8.64 -11.81 -1.53
N PHE A 118 7.63 -10.95 -1.47
CA PHE A 118 7.56 -9.87 -0.48
C PHE A 118 7.51 -10.35 0.97
N GLU A 119 6.85 -11.49 1.23
CA GLU A 119 6.79 -12.08 2.58
C GLU A 119 8.15 -12.58 3.06
N LYS A 120 8.98 -13.12 2.16
CA LYS A 120 10.30 -13.68 2.49
C LYS A 120 11.38 -12.61 2.66
N GLU A 121 11.38 -11.60 1.82
CA GLU A 121 12.40 -10.57 1.81
C GLU A 121 12.22 -9.58 2.97
N LYS A 122 13.27 -9.41 3.80
CA LYS A 122 13.23 -8.53 4.98
C LYS A 122 13.22 -7.04 4.63
N SER A 123 13.73 -6.68 3.48
CA SER A 123 13.78 -5.31 2.96
C SER A 123 12.46 -4.85 2.34
N LEU A 124 11.52 -5.76 2.09
CA LEU A 124 10.24 -5.50 1.46
C LEU A 124 9.11 -5.60 2.49
N VAL A 125 8.14 -4.70 2.41
CA VAL A 125 6.94 -4.70 3.27
C VAL A 125 5.78 -5.32 2.52
N CYS A 126 5.14 -6.31 3.14
CA CYS A 126 3.94 -6.98 2.64
C CYS A 126 2.81 -6.82 3.65
N THR A 127 1.71 -6.22 3.24
CA THR A 127 0.58 -5.94 4.14
C THR A 127 -0.74 -6.41 3.55
N PRO A 128 -1.44 -7.35 4.22
CA PRO A 128 -2.79 -7.73 3.86
C PRO A 128 -3.82 -6.72 4.39
N PHE A 129 -4.79 -6.38 3.55
CA PHE A 129 -5.96 -5.56 3.89
C PHE A 129 -7.22 -6.42 3.73
N TYR A 130 -7.55 -7.16 4.78
CA TYR A 130 -8.75 -7.99 4.82
C TYR A 130 -9.99 -7.14 4.96
N GLN A 131 -11.13 -7.67 4.52
CA GLN A 131 -12.43 -7.06 4.76
C GLN A 131 -12.64 -6.79 6.25
N ASP A 132 -13.29 -5.68 6.53
CA ASP A 132 -13.68 -5.37 7.89
C ASP A 132 -14.78 -6.33 8.36
N ASN A 133 -14.70 -6.70 9.62
CA ASN A 133 -15.76 -7.40 10.30
C ASN A 133 -16.50 -6.44 11.24
N TYR A 134 -17.59 -6.91 11.84
CA TYR A 134 -18.38 -6.12 12.78
C TYR A 134 -17.52 -5.45 13.86
N GLN A 135 -16.56 -6.17 14.43
CA GLN A 135 -15.71 -5.65 15.51
C GLN A 135 -14.76 -4.55 15.02
N THR A 136 -14.18 -4.70 13.82
CA THR A 136 -13.30 -3.69 13.25
C THR A 136 -14.07 -2.41 12.90
N LEU A 137 -15.26 -2.54 12.31
CA LEU A 137 -16.14 -1.41 12.01
C LEU A 137 -16.64 -0.70 13.28
N ALA A 138 -17.05 -1.44 14.30
CA ALA A 138 -17.49 -0.85 15.56
C ALA A 138 -16.37 -0.07 16.25
N ARG A 139 -15.13 -0.60 16.22
CA ARG A 139 -13.96 0.12 16.73
C ARG A 139 -13.67 1.37 15.92
N LEU A 140 -13.69 1.27 14.59
CA LEU A 140 -13.46 2.40 13.70
C LEU A 140 -14.46 3.54 13.96
N ALA A 141 -15.76 3.20 14.09
CA ALA A 141 -16.80 4.16 14.44
C ALA A 141 -16.54 4.81 15.81
N SER A 142 -16.23 4.00 16.83
CA SER A 142 -15.92 4.52 18.18
C SER A 142 -14.72 5.47 18.16
N ASP A 143 -13.63 5.09 17.51
CA ASP A 143 -12.40 5.90 17.39
C ASP A 143 -12.67 7.23 16.66
N PHE A 144 -13.51 7.18 15.61
CA PHE A 144 -13.90 8.38 14.87
C PHE A 144 -14.62 9.39 15.75
N PHE A 145 -15.66 8.94 16.47
CA PHE A 145 -16.45 9.82 17.34
C PHE A 145 -15.64 10.34 18.55
N GLN A 146 -14.77 9.49 19.11
CA GLN A 146 -13.87 9.89 20.17
C GLN A 146 -12.91 11.00 19.72
N LYS A 147 -12.30 10.87 18.54
CA LYS A 147 -11.45 11.93 17.95
C LYS A 147 -12.20 13.24 17.71
N LYS A 148 -13.50 13.16 17.42
CA LYS A 148 -14.37 14.33 17.27
C LYS A 148 -14.95 14.85 18.58
N GLN A 149 -14.61 14.22 19.70
CA GLN A 149 -15.14 14.56 21.04
C GLN A 149 -16.68 14.48 21.12
N VAL A 150 -17.28 13.57 20.35
CA VAL A 150 -18.73 13.31 20.34
C VAL A 150 -18.99 12.04 21.13
N SER A 151 -19.82 12.16 22.18
CA SER A 151 -20.31 11.00 22.92
C SER A 151 -21.37 10.27 22.08
N ILE A 152 -21.19 8.98 21.91
CA ILE A 152 -22.10 8.12 21.13
C ILE A 152 -22.42 6.86 21.93
N SER A 153 -23.68 6.41 21.89
CA SER A 153 -24.07 5.19 22.55
C SER A 153 -23.68 3.95 21.73
N ARG A 154 -23.59 2.82 22.41
CA ARG A 154 -23.27 1.54 21.77
C ARG A 154 -24.34 1.12 20.74
N GLU A 155 -25.60 1.42 21.01
CA GLU A 155 -26.71 1.14 20.10
C GLU A 155 -26.57 1.90 18.77
N ILE A 156 -26.15 3.17 18.82
CA ILE A 156 -25.90 3.96 17.61
C ILE A 156 -24.71 3.43 16.84
N ILE A 157 -23.63 3.02 17.53
CA ILE A 157 -22.48 2.36 16.86
C ILE A 157 -22.94 1.10 16.16
N ASN A 158 -23.74 0.24 16.81
CA ASN A 158 -24.27 -0.98 16.22
C ASN A 158 -25.10 -0.68 14.96
N LEU A 159 -25.96 0.33 15.03
CA LEU A 159 -26.78 0.75 13.89
C LEU A 159 -25.94 1.25 12.70
N ILE A 160 -24.87 2.00 12.97
CA ILE A 160 -23.94 2.46 11.93
C ILE A 160 -23.27 1.26 11.25
N VAL A 161 -22.78 0.30 12.03
CA VAL A 161 -22.10 -0.89 11.50
C VAL A 161 -23.05 -1.75 10.66
N GLU A 162 -24.28 -1.95 11.12
CA GLU A 162 -25.32 -2.71 10.38
C GLU A 162 -25.64 -2.08 9.02
N ARG A 163 -25.58 -0.75 8.91
CA ARG A 163 -25.85 -0.03 7.66
C ARG A 163 -24.63 0.14 6.75
N SER A 164 -23.45 -0.22 7.23
CA SER A 164 -22.19 -0.10 6.50
C SER A 164 -21.78 -1.40 5.80
N ASN A 165 -22.51 -2.50 6.07
CA ASN A 165 -22.29 -3.82 5.47
C ASN A 165 -23.18 -4.06 4.25
#